data_e33e82f125c99c1442eb11da73bee8c8
#
_entry.id   e33e82f125c99c1442eb11da73bee8c8
#
_cell.length_a   1.000
_cell.length_b   1.000
_cell.length_c   1.000
_cell.angle_alpha   90.00
_cell.angle_beta   90.00
_cell.angle_gamma   90.00
#
_symmetry.space_group_name_H-M   'P 1'
#
loop_
_entity.id
_entity.type
_entity.pdbx_description
1 polymer ?
#
loop_
_entity_poly.entity_id
_entity_poly.type
_entity_poly.pdbx_seq_one_letter_code
_entity_poly.pdbx_strand_id
1 'polypeptide(L)'
;MSKVSTERNTDCEKKGLVVISFGTSCRESRIKTINAIEKDLRKAFPDRLFCSGWTSHMLTAKVRKNEGSEVMTAEEAVKFMEREGITDLLVQPTHLTEGIENKRLREILEKSRIKNIRLGRPLLTGESDLIDTGKAISQIFSEIHENQVVALMGHGSPDRENTIYLELENKVRTMGRKDIFIGTVEGNPGIEHIKEGIRASRAEKVLLAPLMVVAGDHAINDLAGDKETSWKAEIMKMGCETFPYLHGLGESEEIRQIYIKHAQEAECIK
;
A
#
# COMPACT_ATOMS: atom_id res chain seq x y z
N MET A 1 -8.34 47.96 42.50
CA MET A 1 -7.74 47.53 41.23
C MET A 1 -7.42 46.05 41.32
N SER A 2 -8.34 45.21 40.84
CA SER A 2 -8.20 43.75 40.89
C SER A 2 -7.59 43.31 39.55
N LYS A 3 -6.41 42.71 39.59
CA LYS A 3 -5.78 42.07 38.43
C LYS A 3 -6.49 40.74 38.17
N VAL A 4 -7.27 40.71 37.10
CA VAL A 4 -7.76 39.47 36.52
C VAL A 4 -6.58 38.82 35.80
N SER A 5 -6.01 37.78 36.39
CA SER A 5 -5.07 36.89 35.74
C SER A 5 -5.85 36.00 34.79
N THR A 6 -5.74 36.29 33.49
CA THR A 6 -6.16 35.39 32.44
C THR A 6 -5.22 34.18 32.43
N GLU A 7 -5.58 33.13 33.14
CA GLU A 7 -4.99 31.82 32.93
C GLU A 7 -5.28 31.42 31.46
N ARG A 8 -4.25 31.47 30.64
CA ARG A 8 -4.26 30.80 29.35
C ARG A 8 -4.31 29.30 29.64
N ASN A 9 -5.47 28.73 29.49
CA ASN A 9 -5.68 27.28 29.44
C ASN A 9 -4.86 26.78 28.23
N THR A 10 -3.61 26.37 28.44
CA THR A 10 -2.86 25.64 27.44
C THR A 10 -3.47 24.24 27.39
N ASP A 11 -4.51 24.08 26.57
CA ASP A 11 -4.97 22.74 26.16
C ASP A 11 -3.72 22.00 25.66
N CYS A 12 -3.25 21.05 26.45
CA CYS A 12 -2.07 20.27 26.14
C CYS A 12 -2.38 19.50 24.85
N GLU A 13 -1.70 19.83 23.77
CA GLU A 13 -1.89 19.20 22.45
C GLU A 13 -1.69 17.70 22.58
N LYS A 14 -2.76 16.92 22.46
CA LYS A 14 -2.72 15.47 22.44
C LYS A 14 -2.55 14.98 21.02
N LYS A 15 -1.45 14.31 20.74
CA LYS A 15 -1.06 13.86 19.41
C LYS A 15 -1.42 12.39 19.19
N GLY A 16 -2.04 12.09 18.05
CA GLY A 16 -2.35 10.74 17.60
C GLY A 16 -1.70 10.39 16.27
N LEU A 17 -1.46 9.10 16.06
CA LEU A 17 -1.06 8.50 14.79
C LEU A 17 -2.00 7.36 14.48
N VAL A 18 -2.67 7.43 13.34
CA VAL A 18 -3.52 6.36 12.81
C VAL A 18 -2.93 5.85 11.50
N VAL A 19 -2.64 4.55 11.43
CA VAL A 19 -2.25 3.89 10.18
C VAL A 19 -3.44 3.15 9.61
N ILE A 20 -3.77 3.44 8.34
CA ILE A 20 -4.94 2.86 7.68
C ILE A 20 -4.50 2.00 6.52
N SER A 21 -4.86 0.71 6.58
CA SER A 21 -4.59 -0.27 5.54
C SER A 21 -5.89 -0.79 4.92
N PHE A 22 -5.81 -1.40 3.75
CA PHE A 22 -6.95 -2.16 3.20
C PHE A 22 -7.29 -3.35 4.10
N GLY A 23 -6.26 -4.03 4.61
CA GLY A 23 -6.36 -5.22 5.42
C GLY A 23 -6.08 -6.51 4.64
N THR A 24 -5.92 -7.60 5.37
CA THR A 24 -5.74 -8.94 4.79
C THR A 24 -6.17 -10.03 5.78
N SER A 25 -6.74 -11.10 5.27
CA SER A 25 -7.03 -12.31 6.07
C SER A 25 -5.84 -13.28 6.15
N CYS A 26 -4.78 -13.05 5.37
CA CYS A 26 -3.56 -13.84 5.44
C CYS A 26 -2.69 -13.34 6.62
N ARG A 27 -2.68 -14.08 7.72
CA ARG A 27 -1.97 -13.68 8.95
C ARG A 27 -0.47 -13.53 8.75
N GLU A 28 0.15 -14.45 8.02
CA GLU A 28 1.59 -14.42 7.78
C GLU A 28 2.00 -13.19 6.98
N SER A 29 1.31 -12.93 5.85
CA SER A 29 1.54 -11.74 5.03
C SER A 29 1.28 -10.45 5.82
N ARG A 30 0.24 -10.41 6.67
CA ARG A 30 -0.06 -9.26 7.54
C ARG A 30 1.10 -8.92 8.46
N ILE A 31 1.67 -9.93 9.11
CA ILE A 31 2.80 -9.72 10.04
C ILE A 31 4.01 -9.15 9.31
N LYS A 32 4.33 -9.66 8.13
CA LYS A 32 5.49 -9.25 7.34
C LYS A 32 5.32 -7.88 6.66
N THR A 33 4.10 -7.44 6.44
CA THR A 33 3.78 -6.22 5.68
C THR A 33 3.13 -5.15 6.53
N ILE A 34 1.81 -5.23 6.79
CA ILE A 34 1.05 -4.21 7.52
C ILE A 34 1.66 -3.94 8.89
N ASN A 35 1.92 -4.99 9.68
CA ASN A 35 2.48 -4.83 11.01
C ASN A 35 3.91 -4.28 10.97
N ALA A 36 4.69 -4.59 9.93
CA ALA A 36 6.03 -4.02 9.75
C ALA A 36 5.96 -2.51 9.45
N ILE A 37 5.04 -2.08 8.56
CA ILE A 37 4.81 -0.65 8.27
C ILE A 37 4.34 0.07 9.53
N GLU A 38 3.37 -0.48 10.26
CA GLU A 38 2.84 0.07 11.52
C GLU A 38 3.96 0.23 12.56
N LYS A 39 4.81 -0.80 12.72
CA LYS A 39 5.95 -0.76 13.63
C LYS A 39 6.93 0.35 13.29
N ASP A 40 7.26 0.51 12.02
CA ASP A 40 8.23 1.50 11.58
C ASP A 40 7.66 2.93 11.71
N LEU A 41 6.39 3.15 11.36
CA LEU A 41 5.69 4.43 11.57
C LEU A 41 5.59 4.77 13.07
N ARG A 42 5.22 3.80 13.91
CA ARG A 42 5.18 4.01 15.37
C ARG A 42 6.54 4.39 15.92
N LYS A 43 7.62 3.81 15.41
CA LYS A 43 9.00 4.16 15.79
C LYS A 43 9.40 5.56 15.33
N ALA A 44 8.93 5.98 14.13
CA ALA A 44 9.23 7.30 13.58
C ALA A 44 8.48 8.44 14.30
N PHE A 45 7.33 8.15 14.94
CA PHE A 45 6.50 9.12 15.65
C PHE A 45 6.20 8.67 17.09
N PRO A 46 7.22 8.58 17.97
CA PRO A 46 7.08 7.97 19.30
C PRO A 46 6.29 8.84 20.30
N ASP A 47 6.07 10.12 19.98
CA ASP A 47 5.32 11.09 20.78
C ASP A 47 3.80 11.06 20.52
N ARG A 48 3.32 10.15 19.66
CA ARG A 48 1.92 10.04 19.26
C ARG A 48 1.25 8.77 19.80
N LEU A 49 0.04 8.91 20.33
CA LEU A 49 -0.79 7.75 20.62
C LEU A 49 -1.07 7.00 19.32
N PHE A 50 -0.75 5.72 19.30
CA PHE A 50 -0.86 4.91 18.08
C PHE A 50 -2.11 4.03 18.10
N CYS A 51 -2.82 3.98 16.97
CA CYS A 51 -3.69 2.87 16.62
C CYS A 51 -3.69 2.63 15.10
N SER A 52 -4.28 1.52 14.67
CA SER A 52 -4.45 1.22 13.25
C SER A 52 -5.87 0.75 12.94
N GLY A 53 -6.24 0.85 11.67
CA GLY A 53 -7.55 0.41 11.21
C GLY A 53 -7.51 -0.01 9.73
N TRP A 54 -8.59 -0.72 9.31
CA TRP A 54 -8.72 -1.19 7.95
C TRP A 54 -9.92 -0.57 7.24
N THR A 55 -9.79 -0.33 5.94
CA THR A 55 -10.90 0.16 5.12
C THR A 55 -11.83 -0.97 4.69
N SER A 56 -11.34 -2.21 4.58
CA SER A 56 -12.17 -3.37 4.22
C SER A 56 -12.95 -3.92 5.42
N HIS A 57 -14.23 -3.57 5.51
CA HIS A 57 -15.13 -4.11 6.54
C HIS A 57 -15.27 -5.63 6.47
N MET A 58 -15.26 -6.19 5.25
CA MET A 58 -15.35 -7.64 5.04
C MET A 58 -14.14 -8.37 5.64
N LEU A 59 -12.92 -7.88 5.36
CA LEU A 59 -11.71 -8.48 5.91
C LEU A 59 -11.62 -8.30 7.42
N THR A 60 -12.02 -7.14 7.94
CA THR A 60 -12.10 -6.88 9.38
C THR A 60 -13.03 -7.88 10.07
N ALA A 61 -14.25 -8.08 9.54
CA ALA A 61 -15.21 -9.04 10.08
C ALA A 61 -14.68 -10.48 10.00
N LYS A 62 -14.06 -10.86 8.87
CA LYS A 62 -13.48 -12.19 8.68
C LYS A 62 -12.38 -12.49 9.70
N VAL A 63 -11.47 -11.54 9.93
CA VAL A 63 -10.35 -11.71 10.87
C VAL A 63 -10.84 -11.73 12.32
N ARG A 64 -11.77 -10.85 12.68
CA ARG A 64 -12.41 -10.88 14.01
C ARG A 64 -13.05 -12.23 14.30
N LYS A 65 -13.80 -12.77 13.35
CA LYS A 65 -14.48 -14.07 13.48
C LYS A 65 -13.50 -15.24 13.61
N ASN A 66 -12.44 -15.24 12.80
CA ASN A 66 -11.56 -16.41 12.67
C ASN A 66 -10.41 -16.40 13.68
N GLU A 67 -9.93 -15.22 14.08
CA GLU A 67 -8.73 -15.08 14.92
C GLU A 67 -9.05 -14.49 16.32
N GLY A 68 -10.29 -14.05 16.59
CA GLY A 68 -10.63 -13.33 17.83
C GLY A 68 -9.86 -12.01 17.98
N SER A 69 -9.32 -11.47 16.89
CA SER A 69 -8.48 -10.29 16.89
C SER A 69 -9.29 -9.00 16.96
N GLU A 70 -8.84 -8.00 17.72
CA GLU A 70 -9.49 -6.70 17.88
C GLU A 70 -9.08 -5.69 16.77
N VAL A 71 -8.99 -6.14 15.52
CA VAL A 71 -8.71 -5.24 14.38
C VAL A 71 -9.84 -4.22 14.24
N MET A 72 -9.51 -2.95 14.19
CA MET A 72 -10.48 -1.85 14.00
C MET A 72 -10.76 -1.60 12.52
N THR A 73 -11.96 -1.11 12.20
CA THR A 73 -12.21 -0.43 10.93
C THR A 73 -11.58 0.97 10.96
N ALA A 74 -11.46 1.62 9.80
CA ALA A 74 -10.95 3.00 9.73
C ALA A 74 -11.81 3.96 10.58
N GLU A 75 -13.13 3.80 10.55
CA GLU A 75 -14.08 4.59 11.33
C GLU A 75 -13.90 4.37 12.84
N GLU A 76 -13.70 3.12 13.25
CA GLU A 76 -13.50 2.78 14.67
C GLU A 76 -12.16 3.34 15.18
N ALA A 77 -11.11 3.30 14.36
CA ALA A 77 -9.80 3.86 14.70
C ALA A 77 -9.88 5.40 14.90
N VAL A 78 -10.56 6.12 14.01
CA VAL A 78 -10.77 7.57 14.15
C VAL A 78 -11.61 7.88 15.39
N LYS A 79 -12.71 7.14 15.62
CA LYS A 79 -13.54 7.30 16.83
C LYS A 79 -12.79 6.97 18.11
N PHE A 80 -11.85 6.03 18.06
CA PHE A 80 -10.97 5.75 19.20
C PHE A 80 -10.14 6.98 19.54
N MET A 81 -9.51 7.61 18.55
CA MET A 81 -8.72 8.83 18.75
C MET A 81 -9.56 10.00 19.28
N GLU A 82 -10.82 10.13 18.82
CA GLU A 82 -11.75 11.14 19.36
C GLU A 82 -12.04 10.91 20.85
N ARG A 83 -12.28 9.66 21.27
CA ARG A 83 -12.54 9.31 22.66
C ARG A 83 -11.33 9.53 23.57
N GLU A 84 -10.14 9.32 23.04
CA GLU A 84 -8.87 9.63 23.74
C GLU A 84 -8.59 11.14 23.85
N GLY A 85 -9.42 11.97 23.21
CA GLY A 85 -9.27 13.43 23.23
C GLY A 85 -8.09 13.93 22.42
N ILE A 86 -7.73 13.22 21.34
CA ILE A 86 -6.68 13.66 20.42
C ILE A 86 -7.10 14.96 19.73
N THR A 87 -6.17 15.94 19.69
CA THR A 87 -6.38 17.25 19.09
C THR A 87 -5.55 17.46 17.81
N ASP A 88 -4.41 16.75 17.66
CA ASP A 88 -3.55 16.72 16.48
C ASP A 88 -3.40 15.26 16.00
N LEU A 89 -4.09 14.91 14.91
CA LEU A 89 -4.10 13.57 14.34
C LEU A 89 -3.28 13.52 13.06
N LEU A 90 -2.29 12.63 13.04
CA LEU A 90 -1.59 12.22 11.83
C LEU A 90 -2.19 10.90 11.33
N VAL A 91 -2.61 10.87 10.07
CA VAL A 91 -3.16 9.67 9.42
C VAL A 91 -2.28 9.28 8.25
N GLN A 92 -1.78 8.04 8.25
CA GLN A 92 -1.00 7.49 7.13
C GLN A 92 -1.75 6.31 6.50
N PRO A 93 -2.26 6.46 5.26
CA PRO A 93 -2.76 5.33 4.50
C PRO A 93 -1.61 4.48 3.97
N THR A 94 -1.77 3.15 3.97
CA THR A 94 -0.84 2.23 3.31
C THR A 94 -1.34 1.78 1.94
N HIS A 95 -2.31 2.49 1.37
CA HIS A 95 -2.82 2.22 0.03
C HIS A 95 -1.72 2.42 -1.02
N LEU A 96 -1.82 1.70 -2.15
CA LEU A 96 -0.89 1.86 -3.26
C LEU A 96 -1.16 3.15 -4.04
N THR A 97 -2.43 3.45 -4.32
CA THR A 97 -2.86 4.58 -5.16
C THR A 97 -3.98 5.39 -4.51
N GLU A 98 -4.27 6.58 -5.05
CA GLU A 98 -5.43 7.41 -4.68
C GLU A 98 -6.76 6.84 -5.22
N GLY A 99 -7.03 5.57 -4.92
CA GLY A 99 -8.24 4.87 -5.34
C GLY A 99 -9.47 5.17 -4.49
N ILE A 100 -10.48 4.29 -4.62
CA ILE A 100 -11.77 4.35 -3.90
C ILE A 100 -11.55 4.33 -2.38
N GLU A 101 -10.62 3.50 -1.90
CA GLU A 101 -10.34 3.37 -0.47
C GLU A 101 -9.76 4.65 0.14
N ASN A 102 -8.90 5.35 -0.60
CA ASN A 102 -8.35 6.62 -0.12
C ASN A 102 -9.41 7.73 -0.09
N LYS A 103 -10.34 7.74 -1.06
CA LYS A 103 -11.48 8.66 -1.05
C LYS A 103 -12.39 8.41 0.14
N ARG A 104 -12.72 7.15 0.41
CA ARG A 104 -13.52 6.74 1.57
C ARG A 104 -12.86 7.17 2.88
N LEU A 105 -11.55 7.00 2.98
CA LEU A 105 -10.80 7.47 4.14
C LEU A 105 -10.95 8.99 4.34
N ARG A 106 -10.81 9.80 3.27
CA ARG A 106 -11.02 11.25 3.35
C ARG A 106 -12.40 11.61 3.86
N GLU A 107 -13.46 10.94 3.37
CA GLU A 107 -14.84 11.15 3.84
C GLU A 107 -15.02 10.82 5.34
N ILE A 108 -14.32 9.80 5.84
CA ILE A 108 -14.32 9.45 7.27
C ILE A 108 -13.67 10.58 8.09
N LEU A 109 -12.51 11.07 7.63
CA LEU A 109 -11.76 12.11 8.31
C LEU A 109 -12.49 13.47 8.31
N GLU A 110 -13.16 13.82 7.22
CA GLU A 110 -14.00 15.03 7.12
C GLU A 110 -15.14 15.05 8.16
N LYS A 111 -15.71 13.87 8.48
CA LYS A 111 -16.77 13.71 9.49
C LYS A 111 -16.24 13.66 10.93
N SER A 112 -14.94 13.56 11.13
CA SER A 112 -14.33 13.52 12.47
C SER A 112 -14.49 14.86 13.21
N ARG A 113 -14.53 14.77 14.53
CA ARG A 113 -14.56 15.94 15.44
C ARG A 113 -13.17 16.51 15.75
N ILE A 114 -12.12 15.81 15.37
CA ILE A 114 -10.74 16.26 15.55
C ILE A 114 -10.50 17.47 14.64
N LYS A 115 -9.91 18.53 15.18
CA LYS A 115 -9.76 19.80 14.48
C LYS A 115 -8.51 19.85 13.60
N ASN A 116 -7.42 19.27 14.04
CA ASN A 116 -6.15 19.27 13.31
C ASN A 116 -5.90 17.85 12.79
N ILE A 117 -6.14 17.61 11.52
CA ILE A 117 -5.91 16.33 10.86
C ILE A 117 -4.92 16.54 9.72
N ARG A 118 -3.81 15.82 9.78
CA ARG A 118 -2.85 15.73 8.69
C ARG A 118 -2.93 14.36 8.06
N LEU A 119 -3.02 14.33 6.73
CA LEU A 119 -3.14 13.09 5.96
C LEU A 119 -1.92 12.92 5.06
N GLY A 120 -1.19 11.83 5.29
CA GLY A 120 -0.16 11.36 4.38
C GLY A 120 -0.77 10.81 3.09
N ARG A 121 0.04 10.76 2.04
CA ARG A 121 -0.41 10.25 0.74
C ARG A 121 -0.16 8.76 0.59
N PRO A 122 -0.88 8.06 -0.31
CA PRO A 122 -0.59 6.69 -0.73
C PRO A 122 0.80 6.56 -1.37
N LEU A 123 1.22 5.31 -1.66
CA LEU A 123 2.55 5.03 -2.18
C LEU A 123 2.85 5.69 -3.54
N LEU A 124 1.86 5.69 -4.44
CA LEU A 124 1.97 6.22 -5.80
C LEU A 124 0.98 7.37 -5.97
N THR A 125 1.47 8.60 -5.92
CA THR A 125 0.63 9.80 -6.05
C THR A 125 1.19 10.78 -7.06
N GLY A 126 2.50 10.94 -7.12
CA GLY A 126 3.15 11.91 -8.00
C GLY A 126 4.52 11.45 -8.50
N GLU A 127 5.17 12.30 -9.29
CA GLU A 127 6.44 12.01 -9.96
C GLU A 127 7.55 11.56 -8.99
N SER A 128 7.68 12.23 -7.84
CA SER A 128 8.67 11.84 -6.82
C SER A 128 8.44 10.46 -6.27
N ASP A 129 7.17 10.09 -6.09
CA ASP A 129 6.79 8.80 -5.53
C ASP A 129 7.03 7.67 -6.54
N LEU A 130 6.81 7.94 -7.84
CA LEU A 130 7.17 7.02 -8.93
C LEU A 130 8.68 6.78 -8.97
N ILE A 131 9.49 7.82 -8.75
CA ILE A 131 10.96 7.71 -8.70
C ILE A 131 11.39 6.86 -7.51
N ASP A 132 10.90 7.18 -6.31
CA ASP A 132 11.31 6.49 -5.08
C ASP A 132 10.84 5.02 -5.09
N THR A 133 9.59 4.77 -5.49
CA THR A 133 9.05 3.42 -5.63
C THR A 133 9.76 2.63 -6.75
N GLY A 134 10.08 3.28 -7.88
CA GLY A 134 10.83 2.65 -8.97
C GLY A 134 12.23 2.21 -8.56
N LYS A 135 12.93 3.02 -7.74
CA LYS A 135 14.23 2.64 -7.14
C LYS A 135 14.07 1.45 -6.20
N ALA A 136 13.07 1.47 -5.31
CA ALA A 136 12.82 0.36 -4.38
C ALA A 136 12.52 -0.95 -5.14
N ILE A 137 11.65 -0.91 -6.17
CA ILE A 137 11.37 -2.06 -7.03
C ILE A 137 12.65 -2.55 -7.73
N SER A 138 13.46 -1.64 -8.27
CA SER A 138 14.71 -1.99 -8.94
C SER A 138 15.70 -2.68 -7.99
N GLN A 139 15.70 -2.32 -6.72
CA GLN A 139 16.52 -2.92 -5.69
C GLN A 139 15.98 -4.29 -5.25
N ILE A 140 14.66 -4.41 -5.02
CA ILE A 140 14.00 -5.70 -4.66
C ILE A 140 14.31 -6.76 -5.72
N PHE A 141 14.30 -6.39 -7.00
CA PHE A 141 14.55 -7.28 -8.13
C PHE A 141 15.92 -7.04 -8.78
N SER A 142 16.95 -6.74 -7.98
CA SER A 142 18.31 -6.48 -8.50
C SER A 142 18.96 -7.72 -9.11
N GLU A 143 18.65 -8.91 -8.60
CA GLU A 143 19.19 -10.18 -9.07
C GLU A 143 18.27 -10.80 -10.12
N ILE A 144 18.46 -10.44 -11.39
CA ILE A 144 17.76 -11.01 -12.53
C ILE A 144 18.75 -11.81 -13.38
N HIS A 145 18.38 -13.05 -13.71
CA HIS A 145 19.18 -13.91 -14.55
C HIS A 145 19.08 -13.56 -16.03
N GLU A 146 20.02 -14.07 -16.82
CA GLU A 146 19.97 -13.94 -18.29
C GLU A 146 18.65 -14.55 -18.82
N ASN A 147 18.04 -13.91 -19.82
CA ASN A 147 16.73 -14.30 -20.39
C ASN A 147 15.58 -14.32 -19.40
N GLN A 148 15.68 -13.62 -18.27
CA GLN A 148 14.63 -13.49 -17.28
C GLN A 148 14.03 -12.08 -17.28
N VAL A 149 12.71 -12.01 -17.08
CA VAL A 149 11.98 -10.75 -16.83
C VAL A 149 11.15 -10.85 -15.56
N VAL A 150 10.75 -9.70 -15.05
CA VAL A 150 9.85 -9.57 -13.89
C VAL A 150 8.48 -9.13 -14.39
N ALA A 151 7.45 -9.87 -14.06
CA ALA A 151 6.07 -9.50 -14.27
C ALA A 151 5.43 -9.10 -12.93
N LEU A 152 5.14 -7.82 -12.78
CA LEU A 152 4.52 -7.26 -11.57
C LEU A 152 3.02 -7.15 -11.75
N MET A 153 2.26 -7.75 -10.82
CA MET A 153 0.80 -7.72 -10.82
C MET A 153 0.28 -6.71 -9.80
N GLY A 154 -0.25 -5.58 -10.26
CA GLY A 154 -1.05 -4.66 -9.46
C GLY A 154 -2.51 -5.11 -9.36
N HIS A 155 -3.28 -4.53 -8.43
CA HIS A 155 -4.71 -4.82 -8.33
C HIS A 155 -5.47 -4.22 -9.53
N GLY A 156 -5.23 -2.95 -9.79
CA GLY A 156 -5.97 -2.20 -10.81
C GLY A 156 -7.39 -1.82 -10.37
N SER A 157 -8.16 -1.32 -11.34
CA SER A 157 -9.57 -1.00 -11.19
C SER A 157 -10.26 -1.13 -12.55
N PRO A 158 -11.43 -1.78 -12.63
CA PRO A 158 -12.15 -1.92 -13.90
C PRO A 158 -12.74 -0.60 -14.40
N ASP A 159 -13.02 0.34 -13.47
CA ASP A 159 -13.74 1.59 -13.76
C ASP A 159 -12.80 2.78 -14.04
N ARG A 160 -11.49 2.56 -14.08
CA ARG A 160 -10.49 3.63 -14.20
C ARG A 160 -9.34 3.23 -15.11
N GLU A 161 -8.80 4.24 -15.76
CA GLU A 161 -7.50 4.12 -16.39
C GLU A 161 -6.44 3.88 -15.30
N ASN A 162 -5.78 2.75 -15.38
CA ASN A 162 -4.69 2.39 -14.47
C ASN A 162 -3.36 2.99 -14.96
N THR A 163 -3.38 4.25 -15.41
CA THR A 163 -2.23 4.94 -16.02
C THR A 163 -1.02 4.96 -15.11
N ILE A 164 -1.25 5.07 -13.80
CA ILE A 164 -0.16 5.10 -12.80
C ILE A 164 0.74 3.86 -12.86
N TYR A 165 0.20 2.69 -13.26
CA TYR A 165 1.00 1.48 -13.41
C TYR A 165 1.93 1.55 -14.62
N LEU A 166 1.45 2.10 -15.75
CA LEU A 166 2.28 2.34 -16.93
C LEU A 166 3.29 3.46 -16.69
N GLU A 167 2.92 4.49 -15.95
CA GLU A 167 3.84 5.56 -15.55
C GLU A 167 4.98 5.02 -14.69
N LEU A 168 4.67 4.13 -13.73
CA LEU A 168 5.68 3.46 -12.91
C LEU A 168 6.57 2.55 -13.77
N GLU A 169 6.00 1.75 -14.70
CA GLU A 169 6.78 0.94 -15.63
C GLU A 169 7.74 1.81 -16.47
N ASN A 170 7.24 2.91 -17.04
CA ASN A 170 8.05 3.82 -17.81
C ASN A 170 9.17 4.44 -16.95
N LYS A 171 8.86 4.79 -15.69
CA LYS A 171 9.86 5.31 -14.77
C LYS A 171 10.97 4.30 -14.49
N VAL A 172 10.61 3.04 -14.18
CA VAL A 172 11.57 1.95 -13.96
C VAL A 172 12.41 1.68 -15.21
N ARG A 173 11.81 1.76 -16.41
CA ARG A 173 12.51 1.64 -17.69
C ARG A 173 13.54 2.75 -17.92
N THR A 174 13.21 4.00 -17.53
CA THR A 174 14.17 5.12 -17.62
C THR A 174 15.36 4.95 -16.68
N MET A 175 15.22 4.17 -15.62
CA MET A 175 16.29 3.78 -14.70
C MET A 175 17.14 2.59 -15.21
N GLY A 176 16.88 2.14 -16.44
CA GLY A 176 17.63 1.04 -17.08
C GLY A 176 16.99 -0.34 -16.92
N ARG A 177 15.92 -0.51 -16.15
CA ARG A 177 15.23 -1.78 -15.90
C ARG A 177 14.17 -2.03 -16.96
N LYS A 178 14.61 -2.44 -18.15
CA LYS A 178 13.75 -2.80 -19.28
C LYS A 178 13.16 -4.20 -19.18
N ASP A 179 13.60 -4.94 -18.19
CA ASP A 179 13.23 -6.31 -17.85
C ASP A 179 11.99 -6.38 -16.92
N ILE A 180 11.46 -5.24 -16.46
CA ILE A 180 10.30 -5.17 -15.57
C ILE A 180 9.07 -4.72 -16.36
N PHE A 181 8.00 -5.51 -16.28
CA PHE A 181 6.69 -5.24 -16.88
C PHE A 181 5.64 -5.17 -15.78
N ILE A 182 4.71 -4.23 -15.89
CA ILE A 182 3.68 -3.99 -14.89
C ILE A 182 2.29 -4.12 -15.51
N GLY A 183 1.47 -5.01 -14.96
CA GLY A 183 0.08 -5.17 -15.34
C GLY A 183 -0.83 -5.24 -14.13
N THR A 184 -2.13 -5.36 -14.35
CA THR A 184 -3.15 -5.38 -13.30
C THR A 184 -4.08 -6.56 -13.43
N VAL A 185 -4.65 -7.02 -12.31
CA VAL A 185 -5.71 -8.04 -12.30
C VAL A 185 -6.98 -7.47 -12.93
N GLU A 186 -7.32 -6.23 -12.56
CA GLU A 186 -8.54 -5.56 -13.01
C GLU A 186 -8.20 -4.37 -13.93
N GLY A 187 -8.83 -4.35 -15.08
CA GLY A 187 -8.65 -3.28 -16.08
C GLY A 187 -7.39 -3.42 -16.93
N ASN A 188 -6.94 -2.31 -17.49
CA ASN A 188 -5.74 -2.23 -18.33
C ASN A 188 -4.66 -1.36 -17.64
N PRO A 189 -3.36 -1.70 -17.79
CA PRO A 189 -2.80 -2.82 -18.55
C PRO A 189 -3.02 -4.16 -17.85
N GLY A 190 -3.49 -5.18 -18.60
CA GLY A 190 -3.72 -6.53 -18.08
C GLY A 190 -2.61 -7.52 -18.45
N ILE A 191 -2.91 -8.82 -18.38
CA ILE A 191 -1.98 -9.91 -18.70
C ILE A 191 -1.47 -9.84 -20.14
N GLU A 192 -2.25 -9.32 -21.10
CA GLU A 192 -1.82 -9.23 -22.50
C GLU A 192 -0.63 -8.26 -22.66
N HIS A 193 -0.60 -7.14 -21.92
CA HIS A 193 0.56 -6.24 -21.87
C HIS A 193 1.82 -6.97 -21.40
N ILE A 194 1.69 -7.81 -20.37
CA ILE A 194 2.79 -8.64 -19.85
C ILE A 194 3.28 -9.62 -20.93
N LYS A 195 2.35 -10.31 -21.60
CA LYS A 195 2.69 -11.27 -22.67
C LYS A 195 3.40 -10.61 -23.85
N GLU A 196 2.98 -9.41 -24.24
CA GLU A 196 3.65 -8.60 -25.25
C GLU A 196 5.10 -8.25 -24.85
N GLY A 197 5.29 -7.83 -23.61
CA GLY A 197 6.60 -7.54 -23.06
C GLY A 197 7.53 -8.76 -23.04
N ILE A 198 7.02 -9.92 -22.64
CA ILE A 198 7.76 -11.19 -22.63
C ILE A 198 8.19 -11.56 -24.07
N ARG A 199 7.26 -11.49 -25.07
CA ARG A 199 7.59 -11.76 -26.48
C ARG A 199 8.65 -10.80 -27.00
N ALA A 200 8.51 -9.51 -26.71
CA ALA A 200 9.44 -8.48 -27.21
C ALA A 200 10.84 -8.65 -26.62
N SER A 201 10.95 -9.06 -25.37
CA SER A 201 12.23 -9.33 -24.70
C SER A 201 12.83 -10.70 -25.02
N ARG A 202 12.07 -11.60 -25.67
CA ARG A 202 12.45 -13.00 -25.89
C ARG A 202 12.81 -13.75 -24.60
N ALA A 203 12.15 -13.40 -23.53
CA ALA A 203 12.41 -14.01 -22.22
C ALA A 203 11.92 -15.47 -22.19
N GLU A 204 12.73 -16.32 -21.58
CA GLU A 204 12.42 -17.73 -21.34
C GLU A 204 11.98 -17.98 -19.90
N LYS A 205 12.32 -17.06 -19.00
CA LYS A 205 12.05 -17.12 -17.56
C LYS A 205 11.30 -15.87 -17.10
N VAL A 206 10.27 -16.07 -16.28
CA VAL A 206 9.45 -14.99 -15.76
C VAL A 206 9.32 -15.09 -14.25
N LEU A 207 9.84 -14.09 -13.54
CA LEU A 207 9.59 -13.93 -12.11
C LEU A 207 8.26 -13.22 -11.93
N LEU A 208 7.32 -13.85 -11.23
CA LEU A 208 5.97 -13.35 -10.99
C LEU A 208 5.88 -12.76 -9.59
N ALA A 209 5.60 -11.47 -9.47
CA ALA A 209 5.51 -10.84 -8.15
C ALA A 209 4.30 -9.89 -8.04
N PRO A 210 3.69 -9.75 -6.86
CA PRO A 210 2.63 -8.77 -6.64
C PRO A 210 3.20 -7.35 -6.53
N LEU A 211 2.62 -6.41 -7.25
CA LEU A 211 2.77 -4.98 -7.03
C LEU A 211 1.66 -4.52 -6.07
N MET A 212 1.67 -5.07 -4.88
CA MET A 212 0.68 -4.84 -3.83
C MET A 212 1.40 -4.76 -2.49
N VAL A 213 0.87 -3.98 -1.56
CA VAL A 213 1.46 -3.85 -0.21
C VAL A 213 1.51 -5.20 0.50
N VAL A 214 0.51 -6.03 0.27
CA VAL A 214 0.36 -7.38 0.86
C VAL A 214 0.24 -8.40 -0.25
N ALA A 215 0.99 -9.48 -0.19
CA ALA A 215 0.75 -10.68 -1.02
C ALA A 215 -0.45 -11.44 -0.43
N GLY A 216 -1.64 -11.08 -0.89
CA GLY A 216 -2.92 -11.64 -0.44
C GLY A 216 -3.51 -12.63 -1.45
N ASP A 217 -4.84 -12.70 -1.47
CA ASP A 217 -5.62 -13.65 -2.29
C ASP A 217 -5.28 -13.58 -3.79
N HIS A 218 -5.19 -12.38 -4.36
CA HIS A 218 -4.81 -12.19 -5.77
C HIS A 218 -3.41 -12.72 -6.09
N ALA A 219 -2.44 -12.51 -5.20
CA ALA A 219 -1.09 -13.04 -5.39
C ALA A 219 -1.06 -14.58 -5.36
N ILE A 220 -1.88 -15.17 -4.50
CA ILE A 220 -1.94 -16.64 -4.34
C ILE A 220 -2.72 -17.27 -5.48
N ASN A 221 -3.87 -16.71 -5.87
CA ASN A 221 -4.80 -17.35 -6.78
C ASN A 221 -4.67 -16.85 -8.24
N ASP A 222 -4.65 -15.52 -8.44
CA ASP A 222 -4.67 -14.94 -9.79
C ASP A 222 -3.28 -14.82 -10.40
N LEU A 223 -2.24 -14.57 -9.58
CA LEU A 223 -0.86 -14.53 -10.05
C LEU A 223 -0.25 -15.93 -10.15
N ALA A 224 -0.21 -16.68 -9.05
CA ALA A 224 0.57 -17.92 -8.91
C ALA A 224 -0.28 -19.19 -8.78
N GLY A 225 -1.61 -19.08 -8.82
CA GLY A 225 -2.52 -20.21 -8.64
C GLY A 225 -2.49 -21.20 -9.79
N ASP A 226 -3.12 -22.36 -9.56
CA ASP A 226 -3.16 -23.47 -10.56
C ASP A 226 -4.36 -23.38 -11.51
N LYS A 227 -5.19 -22.33 -11.41
CA LYS A 227 -6.27 -22.09 -12.38
C LYS A 227 -5.69 -21.78 -13.76
N GLU A 228 -6.34 -22.24 -14.81
CA GLU A 228 -5.93 -21.97 -16.19
C GLU A 228 -5.86 -20.48 -16.54
N THR A 229 -6.59 -19.64 -15.80
CA THR A 229 -6.66 -18.18 -15.96
C THR A 229 -5.65 -17.44 -15.10
N SER A 230 -4.84 -18.14 -14.29
CA SER A 230 -3.78 -17.48 -13.53
C SER A 230 -2.67 -16.96 -14.45
N TRP A 231 -2.00 -15.89 -14.08
CA TRP A 231 -0.86 -15.37 -14.85
C TRP A 231 0.22 -16.42 -15.04
N LYS A 232 0.50 -17.21 -13.99
CA LYS A 232 1.40 -18.36 -14.06
C LYS A 232 1.02 -19.30 -15.20
N ALA A 233 -0.22 -19.78 -15.22
CA ALA A 233 -0.68 -20.73 -16.26
C ALA A 233 -0.66 -20.12 -17.67
N GLU A 234 -1.10 -18.87 -17.81
CA GLU A 234 -1.10 -18.14 -19.07
C GLU A 234 0.31 -17.93 -19.65
N ILE A 235 1.30 -17.63 -18.79
CA ILE A 235 2.70 -17.44 -19.20
C ILE A 235 3.37 -18.78 -19.50
N MET A 236 3.06 -19.84 -18.75
CA MET A 236 3.55 -21.19 -19.04
C MET A 236 3.04 -21.71 -20.40
N LYS A 237 1.81 -21.35 -20.81
CA LYS A 237 1.30 -21.67 -22.17
C LYS A 237 2.13 -21.02 -23.29
N MET A 238 2.88 -19.96 -23.00
CA MET A 238 3.81 -19.34 -23.96
C MET A 238 5.15 -20.08 -24.06
N GLY A 239 5.37 -21.13 -23.25
CA GLY A 239 6.62 -21.87 -23.18
C GLY A 239 7.65 -21.29 -22.22
N CYS A 240 7.29 -20.32 -21.41
CA CYS A 240 8.18 -19.72 -20.40
C CYS A 240 8.15 -20.49 -19.09
N GLU A 241 9.30 -20.57 -18.43
CA GLU A 241 9.41 -21.05 -17.04
C GLU A 241 9.01 -19.90 -16.08
N THR A 242 8.23 -20.21 -15.04
CA THR A 242 7.71 -19.19 -14.10
C THR A 242 8.19 -19.41 -12.70
N PHE A 243 8.56 -18.33 -12.02
CA PHE A 243 9.08 -18.31 -10.64
C PHE A 243 8.21 -17.36 -9.80
N PRO A 244 7.24 -17.87 -9.01
CA PRO A 244 6.44 -17.03 -8.12
C PRO A 244 7.29 -16.46 -6.97
N TYR A 245 7.25 -15.12 -6.80
CA TYR A 245 7.83 -14.38 -5.69
C TYR A 245 6.69 -13.72 -4.91
N LEU A 246 6.12 -14.46 -3.93
CA LEU A 246 4.90 -14.07 -3.21
C LEU A 246 5.20 -13.22 -1.97
N HIS A 247 5.93 -12.13 -2.16
CA HIS A 247 6.23 -11.14 -1.13
C HIS A 247 5.51 -9.83 -1.42
N GLY A 248 4.85 -9.26 -0.41
CA GLY A 248 4.22 -7.95 -0.54
C GLY A 248 5.24 -6.81 -0.44
N LEU A 249 4.97 -5.68 -1.10
CA LEU A 249 5.85 -4.51 -1.05
C LEU A 249 6.15 -4.01 0.36
N GLY A 250 5.21 -4.21 1.30
CA GLY A 250 5.40 -3.84 2.71
C GLY A 250 6.50 -4.62 3.45
N GLU A 251 7.01 -5.72 2.87
CA GLU A 251 8.17 -6.45 3.39
C GLU A 251 9.49 -5.71 3.15
N SER A 252 9.57 -4.86 2.09
CA SER A 252 10.75 -4.05 1.79
C SER A 252 10.88 -2.86 2.75
N GLU A 253 12.07 -2.68 3.31
CA GLU A 253 12.39 -1.54 4.15
C GLU A 253 12.31 -0.23 3.35
N GLU A 254 12.78 -0.22 2.11
CA GLU A 254 12.77 0.93 1.22
C GLU A 254 11.34 1.44 0.98
N ILE A 255 10.39 0.53 0.76
CA ILE A 255 8.97 0.88 0.63
C ILE A 255 8.40 1.44 1.94
N ARG A 256 8.76 0.85 3.08
CA ARG A 256 8.29 1.35 4.39
C ARG A 256 8.84 2.75 4.69
N GLN A 257 10.07 3.05 4.26
CA GLN A 257 10.65 4.39 4.39
C GLN A 257 9.89 5.45 3.56
N ILE A 258 9.34 5.07 2.39
CA ILE A 258 8.48 5.97 1.61
C ILE A 258 7.22 6.35 2.40
N TYR A 259 6.55 5.40 3.06
CA TYR A 259 5.39 5.71 3.91
C TYR A 259 5.76 6.61 5.09
N ILE A 260 6.94 6.43 5.70
CA ILE A 260 7.42 7.32 6.76
C ILE A 260 7.62 8.75 6.23
N LYS A 261 8.25 8.90 5.06
CA LYS A 261 8.42 10.17 4.36
C LYS A 261 7.06 10.83 4.10
N HIS A 262 6.08 10.07 3.59
CA HIS A 262 4.73 10.57 3.32
C HIS A 262 4.00 11.03 4.60
N ALA A 263 4.21 10.34 5.71
CA ALA A 263 3.67 10.74 7.01
C ALA A 263 4.34 12.04 7.54
N GLN A 264 5.65 12.22 7.30
CA GLN A 264 6.37 13.45 7.65
C GLN A 264 5.91 14.65 6.82
N GLU A 265 5.61 14.41 5.55
CA GLU A 265 5.13 15.40 4.57
C GLU A 265 3.60 15.52 4.54
N ALA A 266 2.90 14.95 5.53
CA ALA A 266 1.43 14.91 5.56
C ALA A 266 0.83 16.31 5.56
N GLU A 267 -0.17 16.48 4.68
CA GLU A 267 -0.86 17.76 4.46
C GLU A 267 -2.03 17.94 5.44
N CYS A 268 -2.25 19.17 5.88
CA CYS A 268 -3.40 19.52 6.69
C CYS A 268 -4.67 19.46 5.81
N ILE A 269 -5.64 18.65 6.24
CA ILE A 269 -6.93 18.50 5.56
C ILE A 269 -8.09 19.06 6.40
N LYS A 270 -7.79 19.40 7.66
CA LYS A 270 -8.78 19.97 8.57
C LYS A 270 -8.07 20.72 9.71
#